data_598fed618cee9e8eef97cf6aba492bce
#
_entry.id   598fed618cee9e8eef97cf6aba492bce
#
_cell.length_a   1.000
_cell.length_b   1.000
_cell.length_c   1.000
_cell.angle_alpha   90.00
_cell.angle_beta   90.00
_cell.angle_gamma   90.00
#
_symmetry.space_group_name_H-M   'P 1'
#
loop_
_entity.id
_entity.type
_entity.pdbx_description
1 polymer ?
#
loop_
_entity_poly.entity_id
_entity_poly.type
_entity_poly.pdbx_seq_one_letter_code
_entity_poly.pdbx_strand_id
1 'polypeptide(L)'
;MRFLPLLAAGAALLVPAAALAHPHIFAEARLEVVAGDDGMISELRNVWRFDEMFSASVVMDFDKNSNAELDPDELAEVGKTVLESLEEFSYYTTITEDGRAIKVAKPDVINVDYKDGQLLMFFTVKPGEAMPLKGKLTFGVYDPTMYASMDFSSDNDLVAVGDKFAACKHAVVRPDADEVLAQNQDKLTDAFFNDPTGTDMTKLFATRLEVTC
;
A
#
# COMPACT_ATOMS: atom_id res chain seq x y z
N MET A 1 -33.20 64.86 -17.76
CA MET A 1 -32.20 64.20 -16.92
C MET A 1 -32.55 62.71 -16.85
N ARG A 2 -31.77 61.86 -17.56
CA ARG A 2 -31.96 60.39 -17.58
C ARG A 2 -30.85 59.79 -16.72
N PHE A 3 -31.22 59.13 -15.61
CA PHE A 3 -30.29 58.37 -14.76
C PHE A 3 -30.13 56.98 -15.38
N LEU A 4 -28.91 56.61 -15.79
CA LEU A 4 -28.51 55.23 -16.11
C LEU A 4 -28.17 54.50 -14.82
N PRO A 5 -28.67 53.28 -14.56
CA PRO A 5 -28.16 52.47 -13.45
C PRO A 5 -26.86 51.79 -13.88
N LEU A 6 -25.78 51.96 -13.09
CA LEU A 6 -24.55 51.14 -13.17
C LEU A 6 -24.88 49.72 -12.71
N LEU A 7 -24.81 48.78 -13.60
CA LEU A 7 -24.74 47.34 -13.26
C LEU A 7 -23.29 47.02 -12.82
N ALA A 8 -23.09 46.84 -11.52
CA ALA A 8 -21.84 46.26 -11.01
C ALA A 8 -21.86 44.75 -11.25
N ALA A 9 -21.12 44.30 -12.27
CA ALA A 9 -20.86 42.87 -12.51
C ALA A 9 -19.86 42.38 -11.46
N GLY A 10 -20.33 41.61 -10.48
CA GLY A 10 -19.48 40.91 -9.51
C GLY A 10 -18.76 39.76 -10.20
N ALA A 11 -17.46 39.87 -10.42
CA ALA A 11 -16.61 38.77 -10.84
C ALA A 11 -16.46 37.81 -9.65
N ALA A 12 -17.15 36.67 -9.69
CA ALA A 12 -16.91 35.56 -8.78
C ALA A 12 -15.52 34.97 -9.10
N LEU A 13 -14.56 35.21 -8.23
CA LEU A 13 -13.27 34.54 -8.25
C LEU A 13 -13.51 33.05 -7.92
N LEU A 14 -13.54 32.21 -8.95
CA LEU A 14 -13.43 30.76 -8.80
C LEU A 14 -11.98 30.47 -8.32
N VAL A 15 -11.80 30.35 -7.02
CA VAL A 15 -10.59 29.80 -6.45
C VAL A 15 -10.61 28.31 -6.78
N PRO A 16 -9.64 27.76 -7.56
CA PRO A 16 -9.55 26.33 -7.73
C PRO A 16 -9.29 25.72 -6.36
N ALA A 17 -10.21 24.91 -5.85
CA ALA A 17 -9.94 24.05 -4.72
C ALA A 17 -8.82 23.08 -5.20
N ALA A 18 -7.68 23.10 -4.51
CA ALA A 18 -6.67 22.07 -4.71
C ALA A 18 -7.33 20.73 -4.39
N ALA A 19 -7.62 19.94 -5.42
CA ALA A 19 -8.06 18.58 -5.23
C ALA A 19 -6.84 17.83 -4.66
N LEU A 20 -6.95 17.31 -3.46
CA LEU A 20 -5.99 16.33 -2.94
C LEU A 20 -6.05 15.13 -3.89
N ALA A 21 -5.00 14.95 -4.69
CA ALA A 21 -5.01 14.03 -5.83
C ALA A 21 -4.58 12.60 -5.45
N HIS A 22 -4.30 12.30 -4.19
CA HIS A 22 -3.85 11.00 -3.71
C HIS A 22 -4.80 10.40 -2.68
N PRO A 23 -5.01 9.07 -2.67
CA PRO A 23 -4.49 8.04 -3.59
C PRO A 23 -5.29 7.94 -4.90
N HIS A 24 -4.66 7.34 -5.95
CA HIS A 24 -5.28 7.07 -7.25
C HIS A 24 -5.69 5.61 -7.43
N ILE A 25 -5.10 4.71 -6.63
CA ILE A 25 -5.34 3.27 -6.67
C ILE A 25 -5.79 2.82 -5.28
N PHE A 26 -6.78 1.95 -5.23
CA PHE A 26 -7.25 1.35 -3.99
C PHE A 26 -7.11 -0.16 -4.07
N ALA A 27 -6.44 -0.73 -3.08
CA ALA A 27 -6.26 -2.16 -2.98
C ALA A 27 -6.58 -2.68 -1.58
N GLU A 28 -7.32 -3.77 -1.50
CA GLU A 28 -7.44 -4.57 -0.30
C GLU A 28 -6.23 -5.50 -0.21
N ALA A 29 -5.51 -5.39 0.89
CA ALA A 29 -4.30 -6.16 1.16
C ALA A 29 -4.57 -7.26 2.18
N ARG A 30 -3.92 -8.41 2.00
CA ARG A 30 -3.76 -9.46 3.00
C ARG A 30 -2.28 -9.78 3.12
N LEU A 31 -1.78 -9.86 4.34
CA LEU A 31 -0.39 -10.20 4.66
C LEU A 31 -0.33 -11.35 5.65
N GLU A 32 0.34 -12.43 5.28
CA GLU A 32 0.68 -13.52 6.19
C GLU A 32 2.18 -13.48 6.50
N VAL A 33 2.51 -13.29 7.76
CA VAL A 33 3.88 -13.36 8.26
C VAL A 33 4.15 -14.76 8.76
N VAL A 34 5.06 -15.48 8.11
CA VAL A 34 5.33 -16.89 8.40
C VAL A 34 6.61 -17.07 9.20
N ALA A 35 6.51 -17.74 10.34
CA ALA A 35 7.67 -18.19 11.10
C ALA A 35 7.86 -19.70 10.93
N GLY A 36 9.11 -20.11 10.67
CA GLY A 36 9.52 -21.50 10.62
C GLY A 36 9.64 -22.15 11.99
N ASP A 37 9.79 -23.47 12.01
CA ASP A 37 10.00 -24.26 13.24
C ASP A 37 11.30 -23.89 13.97
N ASP A 38 12.25 -23.32 13.26
CA ASP A 38 13.52 -22.79 13.79
C ASP A 38 13.35 -21.44 14.53
N GLY A 39 12.15 -20.87 14.52
CA GLY A 39 11.85 -19.58 15.14
C GLY A 39 12.36 -18.39 14.32
N MET A 40 12.62 -18.56 13.03
CA MET A 40 12.96 -17.49 12.12
C MET A 40 11.74 -17.04 11.31
N ILE A 41 11.62 -15.76 11.01
CA ILE A 41 10.67 -15.27 10.00
C ILE A 41 11.19 -15.74 8.65
N SER A 42 10.44 -16.62 8.00
CA SER A 42 10.86 -17.28 6.75
C SER A 42 10.40 -16.50 5.51
N GLU A 43 9.18 -15.99 5.54
CA GLU A 43 8.57 -15.29 4.41
C GLU A 43 7.37 -14.46 4.82
N LEU A 44 7.00 -13.52 3.94
CA LEU A 44 5.78 -12.73 4.02
C LEU A 44 4.99 -12.94 2.72
N ARG A 45 3.77 -13.44 2.83
CA ARG A 45 2.90 -13.71 1.69
C ARG A 45 1.91 -12.57 1.53
N ASN A 46 1.95 -11.93 0.38
CA ASN A 46 1.09 -10.82 0.01
C ASN A 46 -0.01 -11.27 -0.94
N VAL A 47 -1.23 -10.84 -0.69
CA VAL A 47 -2.36 -10.91 -1.62
C VAL A 47 -2.96 -9.51 -1.70
N TRP A 48 -3.07 -8.95 -2.91
CA TRP A 48 -3.67 -7.67 -3.15
C TRP A 48 -4.83 -7.81 -4.13
N ARG A 49 -5.94 -7.19 -3.82
CA ARG A 49 -7.12 -7.10 -4.70
C ARG A 49 -7.40 -5.63 -4.98
N PHE A 50 -7.32 -5.26 -6.24
CA PHE A 50 -7.46 -3.88 -6.68
C PHE A 50 -8.91 -3.52 -6.98
N ASP A 51 -9.21 -2.22 -6.91
CA ASP A 51 -10.50 -1.69 -7.30
C ASP A 51 -10.79 -1.92 -8.79
N GLU A 52 -12.09 -1.85 -9.15
CA GLU A 52 -12.54 -2.13 -10.52
C GLU A 52 -12.01 -1.10 -11.53
N MET A 53 -11.85 0.17 -11.15
CA MET A 53 -11.41 1.21 -12.06
C MET A 53 -9.94 1.03 -12.43
N PHE A 54 -9.06 0.81 -11.46
CA PHE A 54 -7.67 0.48 -11.73
C PHE A 54 -7.56 -0.83 -12.52
N SER A 55 -8.31 -1.85 -12.12
CA SER A 55 -8.32 -3.15 -12.81
C SER A 55 -8.72 -3.04 -14.27
N ALA A 56 -9.72 -2.22 -14.58
CA ALA A 56 -10.14 -1.96 -15.97
C ALA A 56 -9.05 -1.20 -16.76
N SER A 57 -8.33 -0.27 -16.13
CA SER A 57 -7.21 0.43 -16.80
C SER A 57 -6.08 -0.53 -17.16
N VAL A 58 -5.78 -1.51 -16.30
CA VAL A 58 -4.78 -2.55 -16.59
C VAL A 58 -5.20 -3.40 -17.79
N VAL A 59 -6.49 -3.77 -17.91
CA VAL A 59 -6.98 -4.45 -19.11
C VAL A 59 -6.74 -3.59 -20.36
N MET A 60 -7.08 -2.30 -20.31
CA MET A 60 -6.88 -1.41 -21.47
C MET A 60 -5.40 -1.28 -21.89
N ASP A 61 -4.48 -1.33 -20.93
CA ASP A 61 -3.04 -1.15 -21.17
C ASP A 61 -2.35 -2.45 -21.63
N PHE A 62 -2.84 -3.62 -21.19
CA PHE A 62 -2.16 -4.90 -21.40
C PHE A 62 -2.89 -5.87 -22.33
N ASP A 63 -4.16 -5.67 -22.67
CA ASP A 63 -4.90 -6.46 -23.66
C ASP A 63 -4.38 -6.16 -25.08
N LYS A 64 -3.44 -6.99 -25.53
CA LYS A 64 -2.75 -6.81 -26.83
C LYS A 64 -3.58 -7.27 -28.02
N ASN A 65 -4.45 -8.24 -27.78
CA ASN A 65 -5.26 -8.84 -28.84
C ASN A 65 -6.66 -8.21 -28.94
N SER A 66 -6.99 -7.29 -28.03
CA SER A 66 -8.25 -6.53 -28.00
C SER A 66 -9.48 -7.42 -27.82
N ASN A 67 -9.35 -8.48 -27.01
CA ASN A 67 -10.45 -9.38 -26.68
C ASN A 67 -11.23 -8.95 -25.41
N ALA A 68 -10.78 -7.87 -24.75
CA ALA A 68 -11.28 -7.33 -23.49
C ALA A 68 -11.11 -8.26 -22.26
N GLU A 69 -10.16 -9.17 -22.34
CA GLU A 69 -9.73 -10.07 -21.28
C GLU A 69 -8.20 -9.99 -21.14
N LEU A 70 -7.63 -10.47 -20.03
CA LEU A 70 -6.18 -10.64 -19.87
C LEU A 70 -5.86 -12.12 -20.00
N ASP A 71 -5.24 -12.49 -21.11
CA ASP A 71 -4.76 -13.84 -21.34
C ASP A 71 -3.56 -14.18 -20.43
N PRO A 72 -3.20 -15.47 -20.24
CA PRO A 72 -2.11 -15.84 -19.35
C PRO A 72 -0.76 -15.14 -19.62
N ASP A 73 -0.44 -14.89 -20.90
CA ASP A 73 0.80 -14.21 -21.28
C ASP A 73 0.75 -12.72 -20.94
N GLU A 74 -0.42 -12.09 -21.03
CA GLU A 74 -0.65 -10.70 -20.67
C GLU A 74 -0.64 -10.51 -19.15
N LEU A 75 -1.27 -11.42 -18.39
CA LEU A 75 -1.18 -11.47 -16.93
C LEU A 75 0.27 -11.62 -16.46
N ALA A 76 1.06 -12.48 -17.12
CA ALA A 76 2.47 -12.63 -16.81
C ALA A 76 3.28 -11.36 -17.07
N GLU A 77 2.93 -10.59 -18.11
CA GLU A 77 3.57 -9.30 -18.41
C GLU A 77 3.19 -8.23 -17.39
N VAL A 78 1.93 -8.17 -16.95
CA VAL A 78 1.52 -7.31 -15.82
C VAL A 78 2.38 -7.61 -14.60
N GLY A 79 2.47 -8.89 -14.20
CA GLY A 79 3.25 -9.32 -13.04
C GLY A 79 4.73 -8.93 -13.14
N LYS A 80 5.32 -9.08 -14.34
CA LYS A 80 6.71 -8.66 -14.61
C LYS A 80 6.88 -7.16 -14.49
N THR A 81 5.99 -6.38 -15.09
CA THR A 81 6.04 -4.92 -15.04
C THR A 81 5.95 -4.40 -13.60
N VAL A 82 5.04 -4.96 -12.80
CA VAL A 82 4.89 -4.61 -11.39
C VAL A 82 6.12 -5.02 -10.58
N LEU A 83 6.68 -6.21 -10.83
CA LEU A 83 7.89 -6.70 -10.18
C LEU A 83 9.07 -5.73 -10.39
N GLU A 84 9.21 -5.17 -11.57
CA GLU A 84 10.27 -4.23 -11.91
C GLU A 84 10.01 -2.83 -11.30
N SER A 85 8.79 -2.35 -11.37
CA SER A 85 8.42 -1.01 -10.88
C SER A 85 8.41 -0.87 -9.36
N LEU A 86 8.08 -1.94 -8.62
CA LEU A 86 8.02 -1.90 -7.16
C LEU A 86 9.34 -2.21 -6.45
N GLU A 87 10.42 -2.50 -7.17
CA GLU A 87 11.72 -2.84 -6.58
C GLU A 87 12.25 -1.71 -5.68
N GLU A 88 12.20 -0.47 -6.14
CA GLU A 88 12.65 0.70 -5.37
C GLU A 88 11.77 1.01 -4.13
N PHE A 89 10.53 0.54 -4.11
CA PHE A 89 9.58 0.71 -3.01
C PHE A 89 9.48 -0.51 -2.09
N SER A 90 10.45 -1.44 -2.18
CA SER A 90 10.46 -2.66 -1.36
C SER A 90 9.16 -3.47 -1.47
N TYR A 91 8.54 -3.47 -2.65
CA TYR A 91 7.27 -4.17 -2.94
C TYR A 91 6.15 -3.77 -1.97
N TYR A 92 6.13 -2.50 -1.54
CA TYR A 92 5.23 -1.95 -0.53
C TYR A 92 5.21 -2.73 0.80
N THR A 93 6.10 -3.70 0.97
CA THR A 93 6.17 -4.53 2.17
C THR A 93 7.23 -3.99 3.12
N THR A 94 6.83 -3.70 4.34
CA THR A 94 7.70 -3.15 5.38
C THR A 94 7.92 -4.14 6.51
N ILE A 95 9.15 -4.18 6.98
CA ILE A 95 9.59 -4.97 8.14
C ILE A 95 10.44 -4.09 9.02
N THR A 96 10.20 -4.10 10.34
CA THR A 96 11.11 -3.49 11.29
C THR A 96 11.43 -4.44 12.45
N GLU A 97 12.64 -4.37 12.97
CA GLU A 97 13.10 -5.04 14.18
C GLU A 97 13.62 -3.99 15.17
N ASP A 98 12.99 -3.86 16.32
CA ASP A 98 13.30 -2.84 17.35
C ASP A 98 13.39 -1.42 16.75
N GLY A 99 12.55 -1.11 15.75
CA GLY A 99 12.50 0.17 15.03
C GLY A 99 13.52 0.30 13.88
N ARG A 100 14.43 -0.65 13.70
CA ARG A 100 15.35 -0.70 12.55
C ARG A 100 14.64 -1.30 11.34
N ALA A 101 14.66 -0.62 10.21
CA ALA A 101 14.12 -1.15 8.97
C ALA A 101 14.95 -2.35 8.47
N ILE A 102 14.25 -3.42 8.10
CA ILE A 102 14.82 -4.61 7.46
C ILE A 102 14.45 -4.57 5.98
N LYS A 103 15.46 -4.68 5.11
CA LYS A 103 15.21 -4.80 3.67
C LYS A 103 14.48 -6.10 3.36
N VAL A 104 13.58 -6.06 2.38
CA VAL A 104 12.99 -7.27 1.81
C VAL A 104 13.79 -7.70 0.59
N ALA A 105 13.91 -9.01 0.40
CA ALA A 105 14.49 -9.56 -0.81
C ALA A 105 13.50 -9.45 -1.97
N LYS A 106 14.03 -9.29 -3.19
CA LYS A 106 13.21 -9.31 -4.42
C LYS A 106 12.43 -10.63 -4.50
N PRO A 107 11.10 -10.60 -4.70
CA PRO A 107 10.33 -11.81 -4.97
C PRO A 107 10.73 -12.41 -6.31
N ASP A 108 10.62 -13.72 -6.42
CA ASP A 108 10.94 -14.43 -7.68
C ASP A 108 9.94 -14.06 -8.78
N VAL A 109 8.68 -13.87 -8.41
CA VAL A 109 7.57 -13.58 -9.32
C VAL A 109 6.44 -12.86 -8.58
N ILE A 110 5.73 -12.00 -9.28
CA ILE A 110 4.39 -11.53 -8.90
C ILE A 110 3.39 -12.23 -9.82
N ASN A 111 2.62 -13.17 -9.26
CA ASN A 111 1.54 -13.81 -10.00
C ASN A 111 0.33 -12.87 -10.04
N VAL A 112 -0.31 -12.83 -11.18
CA VAL A 112 -1.48 -11.98 -11.42
C VAL A 112 -2.64 -12.83 -11.90
N ASP A 113 -3.83 -12.51 -11.42
CA ASP A 113 -5.10 -13.08 -11.87
C ASP A 113 -6.11 -11.95 -12.08
N TYR A 114 -7.09 -12.17 -12.93
CA TYR A 114 -8.19 -11.23 -13.15
C TYR A 114 -9.50 -11.96 -12.97
N LYS A 115 -10.24 -11.58 -11.94
CA LYS A 115 -11.47 -12.28 -11.59
C LYS A 115 -12.56 -11.30 -11.14
N ASP A 116 -13.77 -11.53 -11.63
CA ASP A 116 -14.96 -10.75 -11.25
C ASP A 116 -14.77 -9.23 -11.43
N GLY A 117 -14.03 -8.81 -12.49
CA GLY A 117 -13.75 -7.40 -12.75
C GLY A 117 -12.59 -6.80 -11.96
N GLN A 118 -11.89 -7.59 -11.16
CA GLN A 118 -10.82 -7.14 -10.28
C GLN A 118 -9.51 -7.86 -10.53
N LEU A 119 -8.42 -7.08 -10.52
CA LEU A 119 -7.06 -7.59 -10.58
C LEU A 119 -6.64 -8.11 -9.21
N LEU A 120 -6.03 -9.29 -9.17
CA LEU A 120 -5.44 -9.89 -7.98
C LEU A 120 -3.96 -10.10 -8.19
N MET A 121 -3.15 -9.80 -7.19
CA MET A 121 -1.70 -10.06 -7.19
C MET A 121 -1.32 -10.92 -6.00
N PHE A 122 -0.45 -11.91 -6.24
CA PHE A 122 0.04 -12.84 -5.22
C PHE A 122 1.55 -12.96 -5.32
N PHE A 123 2.25 -12.67 -4.24
CA PHE A 123 3.70 -12.82 -4.21
C PHE A 123 4.21 -13.03 -2.80
N THR A 124 5.42 -13.53 -2.71
CA THR A 124 6.11 -13.79 -1.45
C THR A 124 7.42 -13.03 -1.43
N VAL A 125 7.63 -12.26 -0.37
CA VAL A 125 8.94 -11.66 -0.09
C VAL A 125 9.58 -12.34 1.12
N LYS A 126 10.89 -12.24 1.23
CA LYS A 126 11.65 -12.73 2.38
C LYS A 126 12.39 -11.56 3.04
N PRO A 127 12.63 -11.61 4.36
CA PRO A 127 13.60 -10.70 4.96
C PRO A 127 14.95 -10.81 4.24
N GLY A 128 15.60 -9.69 3.97
CA GLY A 128 16.90 -9.66 3.28
C GLY A 128 18.08 -10.13 4.15
N GLU A 129 17.82 -10.38 5.43
CA GLU A 129 18.75 -10.93 6.40
C GLU A 129 18.04 -11.92 7.33
N ALA A 130 18.81 -12.74 8.05
CA ALA A 130 18.26 -13.67 9.04
C ALA A 130 17.50 -12.91 10.13
N MET A 131 16.23 -13.23 10.33
CA MET A 131 15.32 -12.50 11.21
C MET A 131 14.72 -13.44 12.26
N PRO A 132 15.27 -13.49 13.47
CA PRO A 132 14.69 -14.29 14.54
C PRO A 132 13.37 -13.69 15.04
N LEU A 133 12.44 -14.54 15.44
CA LEU A 133 11.21 -14.14 16.12
C LEU A 133 11.53 -13.72 17.56
N LYS A 134 12.08 -12.51 17.71
CA LYS A 134 12.58 -11.98 18.99
C LYS A 134 12.49 -10.44 19.01
N GLY A 135 12.30 -9.86 20.22
CA GLY A 135 12.21 -8.42 20.39
C GLY A 135 10.88 -7.85 19.87
N LYS A 136 10.88 -6.60 19.43
CA LYS A 136 9.70 -5.94 18.85
C LYS A 136 9.82 -5.93 17.33
N LEU A 137 8.95 -6.70 16.67
CA LEU A 137 8.86 -6.80 15.22
C LEU A 137 7.60 -6.09 14.73
N THR A 138 7.69 -5.45 13.57
CA THR A 138 6.54 -4.80 12.93
C THR A 138 6.51 -5.17 11.45
N PHE A 139 5.31 -5.49 10.96
CA PHE A 139 5.07 -5.88 9.57
C PHE A 139 3.87 -5.11 9.02
N GLY A 140 3.96 -4.66 7.77
CA GLY A 140 2.87 -3.94 7.14
C GLY A 140 3.04 -3.85 5.62
N VAL A 141 2.01 -3.32 4.98
CA VAL A 141 2.00 -3.02 3.55
C VAL A 141 1.53 -1.58 3.39
N TYR A 142 2.33 -0.75 2.73
CA TYR A 142 1.93 0.61 2.35
C TYR A 142 2.78 1.12 1.20
N ASP A 143 2.21 2.03 0.43
CA ASP A 143 2.93 2.79 -0.59
C ASP A 143 3.53 4.06 0.03
N PRO A 144 4.86 4.21 0.05
CA PRO A 144 5.51 5.40 0.61
C PRO A 144 5.19 6.69 -0.16
N THR A 145 4.68 6.58 -1.39
CA THR A 145 4.31 7.72 -2.23
C THR A 145 2.84 8.14 -2.11
N MET A 146 2.03 7.40 -1.33
CA MET A 146 0.58 7.57 -1.21
C MET A 146 -0.20 7.44 -2.53
N TYR A 147 0.44 6.99 -3.62
CA TYR A 147 -0.23 6.82 -4.91
C TYR A 147 -1.26 5.68 -4.85
N ALA A 148 -0.94 4.60 -4.13
CA ALA A 148 -1.84 3.51 -3.84
C ALA A 148 -2.22 3.47 -2.36
N SER A 149 -3.52 3.35 -2.06
CA SER A 149 -4.02 3.01 -0.74
C SER A 149 -4.05 1.49 -0.61
N MET A 150 -3.28 0.98 0.35
CA MET A 150 -3.23 -0.44 0.69
C MET A 150 -3.97 -0.63 2.00
N ASP A 151 -5.22 -1.09 1.97
CA ASP A 151 -6.06 -1.24 3.15
C ASP A 151 -6.25 -2.71 3.54
N PHE A 152 -6.37 -2.96 4.84
CA PHE A 152 -6.73 -4.25 5.40
C PHE A 152 -8.17 -4.16 5.91
N SER A 153 -9.09 -4.85 5.25
CA SER A 153 -10.52 -4.77 5.57
C SER A 153 -10.85 -5.25 6.99
N SER A 154 -10.03 -6.16 7.53
CA SER A 154 -10.15 -6.67 8.89
C SER A 154 -8.79 -7.01 9.51
N ASP A 155 -8.75 -7.21 10.83
CA ASP A 155 -7.54 -7.68 11.52
C ASP A 155 -7.13 -9.10 11.10
N ASN A 156 -8.09 -9.88 10.54
CA ASN A 156 -7.80 -11.21 10.00
C ASN A 156 -7.02 -11.19 8.68
N ASP A 157 -6.80 -10.01 8.11
CA ASP A 157 -6.01 -9.84 6.89
C ASP A 157 -4.52 -9.61 7.18
N LEU A 158 -4.16 -9.43 8.47
CA LEU A 158 -2.78 -9.39 8.96
C LEU A 158 -2.55 -10.58 9.91
N VAL A 159 -1.93 -11.64 9.39
CA VAL A 159 -1.89 -12.95 10.06
C VAL A 159 -0.47 -13.37 10.42
N ALA A 160 -0.26 -13.75 11.69
CA ALA A 160 0.93 -14.46 12.14
C ALA A 160 0.73 -15.97 11.93
N VAL A 161 1.58 -16.61 11.13
CA VAL A 161 1.47 -18.02 10.74
C VAL A 161 2.67 -18.82 11.28
N GLY A 162 2.40 -19.88 12.01
CA GLY A 162 3.40 -20.79 12.60
C GLY A 162 3.29 -20.87 14.13
N ASP A 163 3.57 -22.06 14.67
CA ASP A 163 3.39 -22.38 16.09
C ASP A 163 4.27 -21.52 17.02
N LYS A 164 5.38 -21.01 16.51
CA LYS A 164 6.31 -20.17 17.28
C LYS A 164 5.72 -18.84 17.73
N PHE A 165 4.73 -18.31 17.00
CA PHE A 165 4.02 -17.11 17.41
C PHE A 165 3.16 -17.28 18.68
N ALA A 166 2.85 -18.51 19.08
CA ALA A 166 2.11 -18.77 20.31
C ALA A 166 2.86 -18.29 21.58
N ALA A 167 4.18 -18.15 21.52
CA ALA A 167 5.00 -17.61 22.62
C ALA A 167 5.09 -16.08 22.64
N CYS A 168 4.54 -15.41 21.61
CA CYS A 168 4.65 -13.97 21.42
C CYS A 168 3.30 -13.28 21.64
N LYS A 169 3.36 -12.01 22.02
CA LYS A 169 2.18 -11.13 21.94
C LYS A 169 2.14 -10.50 20.55
N HIS A 170 0.99 -10.51 19.93
CA HIS A 170 0.80 -9.83 18.66
C HIS A 170 -0.54 -9.09 18.60
N ALA A 171 -0.58 -7.99 17.88
CA ALA A 171 -1.78 -7.18 17.67
C ALA A 171 -1.70 -6.45 16.33
N VAL A 172 -2.85 -6.27 15.72
CA VAL A 172 -3.01 -5.35 14.59
C VAL A 172 -3.21 -3.95 15.15
N VAL A 173 -2.38 -3.02 14.70
CA VAL A 173 -2.45 -1.60 15.06
C VAL A 173 -2.96 -0.83 13.85
N ARG A 174 -4.10 -0.13 14.05
CA ARG A 174 -4.73 0.74 13.05
C ARG A 174 -4.60 2.18 13.53
N PRO A 175 -3.71 2.99 12.94
CA PRO A 175 -3.60 4.39 13.32
C PRO A 175 -4.90 5.14 12.99
N ASP A 176 -5.32 6.01 13.92
CA ASP A 176 -6.36 6.97 13.64
C ASP A 176 -5.79 8.15 12.85
N ALA A 177 -6.33 8.41 11.66
CA ALA A 177 -5.79 9.42 10.76
C ALA A 177 -5.88 10.83 11.35
N ASP A 178 -6.96 11.16 12.05
CA ASP A 178 -7.14 12.48 12.67
C ASP A 178 -6.15 12.69 13.82
N GLU A 179 -5.89 11.63 14.60
CA GLU A 179 -4.89 11.65 15.66
C GLU A 179 -3.47 11.80 15.10
N VAL A 180 -3.12 11.05 14.04
CA VAL A 180 -1.83 11.16 13.35
C VAL A 180 -1.63 12.57 12.81
N LEU A 181 -2.62 13.16 12.17
CA LEU A 181 -2.60 14.54 11.67
C LEU A 181 -2.40 15.53 12.81
N ALA A 182 -3.17 15.40 13.89
CA ALA A 182 -3.10 16.32 15.04
C ALA A 182 -1.72 16.29 15.72
N GLN A 183 -1.08 15.14 15.80
CA GLN A 183 0.23 14.95 16.42
C GLN A 183 1.42 15.37 15.53
N ASN A 184 1.23 15.49 14.21
CA ASN A 184 2.29 15.74 13.24
C ASN A 184 2.03 16.93 12.32
N GLN A 185 1.26 17.94 12.76
CA GLN A 185 0.85 19.10 11.95
C GLN A 185 2.03 19.88 11.37
N ASP A 186 3.17 19.88 12.04
CA ASP A 186 4.39 20.54 11.61
C ASP A 186 5.08 19.83 10.42
N LYS A 187 4.79 18.57 10.20
CA LYS A 187 5.39 17.71 9.16
C LYS A 187 4.41 17.36 8.06
N LEU A 188 3.15 17.11 8.42
CA LEU A 188 2.08 16.72 7.50
C LEU A 188 1.40 17.98 6.93
N THR A 189 2.16 18.75 6.18
CA THR A 189 1.72 20.00 5.54
C THR A 189 1.11 19.73 4.16
N ASP A 190 0.47 20.74 3.56
CA ASP A 190 0.00 20.67 2.16
C ASP A 190 1.12 20.27 1.19
N ALA A 191 2.36 20.70 1.45
CA ALA A 191 3.51 20.31 0.65
C ALA A 191 3.79 18.80 0.71
N PHE A 192 3.64 18.18 1.90
CA PHE A 192 3.74 16.73 2.05
C PHE A 192 2.66 16.00 1.24
N PHE A 193 1.39 16.43 1.32
CA PHE A 193 0.31 15.75 0.61
C PHE A 193 0.36 15.95 -0.92
N ASN A 194 1.04 16.99 -1.39
CA ASN A 194 1.29 17.18 -2.81
C ASN A 194 2.48 16.36 -3.33
N ASP A 195 3.48 16.13 -2.49
CA ASP A 195 4.63 15.28 -2.80
C ASP A 195 5.12 14.56 -1.53
N PRO A 196 4.56 13.39 -1.20
CA PRO A 196 4.94 12.62 -0.01
C PRO A 196 6.30 11.91 -0.17
N THR A 197 6.89 11.92 -1.38
CA THR A 197 8.13 11.23 -1.67
C THR A 197 9.30 11.76 -0.81
N GLY A 198 10.16 10.84 -0.37
CA GLY A 198 11.39 11.18 0.36
C GLY A 198 11.23 11.47 1.86
N THR A 199 10.00 11.50 2.41
CA THR A 199 9.78 11.78 3.84
C THR A 199 9.47 10.56 4.68
N ASP A 200 9.02 9.46 4.07
CA ASP A 200 8.55 8.21 4.73
C ASP A 200 7.53 8.46 5.87
N MET A 201 6.74 9.54 5.75
CA MET A 201 5.71 9.87 6.73
C MET A 201 4.43 9.05 6.53
N THR A 202 4.24 8.45 5.35
CA THR A 202 3.10 7.59 5.00
C THR A 202 2.96 6.41 5.96
N LYS A 203 4.07 5.89 6.47
CA LYS A 203 4.07 4.82 7.48
C LYS A 203 3.28 5.14 8.75
N LEU A 204 3.07 6.42 9.08
CA LEU A 204 2.31 6.83 10.26
C LEU A 204 0.82 6.46 10.14
N PHE A 205 0.31 6.36 8.91
CA PHE A 205 -1.07 6.00 8.60
C PHE A 205 -1.24 4.50 8.37
N ALA A 206 -0.13 3.77 8.18
CA ALA A 206 -0.17 2.37 7.77
C ALA A 206 -0.66 1.45 8.90
N THR A 207 -1.65 0.63 8.59
CA THR A 207 -2.06 -0.50 9.42
C THR A 207 -0.93 -1.53 9.46
N ARG A 208 -0.63 -2.08 10.64
CA ARG A 208 0.52 -2.97 10.83
C ARG A 208 0.26 -4.05 11.86
N LEU A 209 0.93 -5.18 11.70
CA LEU A 209 1.04 -6.23 12.71
C LEU A 209 2.25 -5.92 13.60
N GLU A 210 2.03 -5.74 14.89
CA GLU A 210 3.09 -5.64 15.90
C GLU A 210 3.21 -6.98 16.64
N VAL A 211 4.43 -7.48 16.76
CA VAL A 211 4.76 -8.73 17.44
C VAL A 211 5.84 -8.44 18.49
N THR A 212 5.66 -8.97 19.69
CA THR A 212 6.66 -8.87 20.77
C THR A 212 6.89 -10.25 21.35
N CYS A 213 8.13 -10.69 21.29
CA CYS A 213 8.57 -12.00 21.77
C CYS A 213 9.64 -11.92 22.88
#